data_a858edec4f021004a8fe4dbf6119387a
#
_entry.id   a858edec4f021004a8fe4dbf6119387a
#
_cell.length_a   1.000
_cell.length_b   1.000
_cell.length_c   1.000
_cell.angle_alpha   90.00
_cell.angle_beta   90.00
_cell.angle_gamma   90.00
#
_symmetry.space_group_name_H-M   'P 1'
#
loop_
_entity.id
_entity.type
_entity.pdbx_description
1 polymer ?
#
loop_
_entity_poly.entity_id
_entity_poly.type
_entity_poly.pdbx_seq_one_letter_code
_entity_poly.pdbx_strand_id
1 'polypeptide(L)'
;VTVTTEAGQKRSSAFVTVNFKITDDTVVPVSDVKLDQSELAFEIVRTLEGDRLDPTERYSVTPSKRLYETITPEYADNKNVKWSVGDVDMLRIDSEGIVSAKENAKWILDLIRAEEERNKEHPYTKKEASGTRSNYVTVTTEDGGKQSVCAVNLSFRTDDQTIAHVASVALDKSELKFSIEKVMTGSRANPSVSYQVTDAQQLTAFVMPEEAENKEVSWNSVNEAVVSVSGNGLVTVLPEAAWIKALEKVDADNLARDKYYVSTAAGTMETSIQVLTLDGQKSAECKVVVAFKTTD
;
A
#
# COMPACT_ATOMS: atom_id res chain seq x y z
N VAL A 1 -46.54 -44.54 71.46
CA VAL A 1 -47.45 -44.31 72.58
C VAL A 1 -48.21 -45.61 72.78
N THR A 2 -48.26 -46.07 74.05
CA THR A 2 -49.01 -47.27 74.41
C THR A 2 -50.07 -46.91 75.44
N VAL A 3 -51.28 -47.33 75.17
CA VAL A 3 -52.43 -47.20 76.13
C VAL A 3 -52.74 -48.56 76.73
N THR A 4 -52.89 -48.62 78.07
CA THR A 4 -53.23 -49.83 78.80
C THR A 4 -54.50 -49.55 79.60
N THR A 5 -55.55 -50.44 79.56
CA THR A 5 -56.76 -50.26 80.30
C THR A 5 -56.54 -50.77 81.78
N GLU A 6 -57.09 -50.05 82.74
CA GLU A 6 -57.01 -50.48 84.16
C GLU A 6 -57.74 -51.82 84.41
N ALA A 7 -58.89 -51.94 83.73
CA ALA A 7 -59.69 -53.16 83.81
C ALA A 7 -59.30 -54.16 82.74
N GLY A 8 -58.63 -55.21 83.02
CA GLY A 8 -58.23 -56.28 82.13
C GLY A 8 -56.88 -56.15 81.45
N GLN A 9 -56.13 -55.10 81.79
CA GLN A 9 -54.73 -54.84 81.31
C GLN A 9 -54.53 -55.02 79.79
N LYS A 10 -55.51 -54.66 78.98
CA LYS A 10 -55.43 -54.71 77.53
C LYS A 10 -54.62 -53.51 77.02
N ARG A 11 -53.72 -53.75 76.05
CA ARG A 11 -52.77 -52.74 75.50
C ARG A 11 -53.05 -52.52 74.01
N SER A 12 -52.93 -51.27 73.61
CA SER A 12 -52.85 -50.85 72.21
C SER A 12 -51.71 -49.84 72.05
N SER A 13 -50.93 -50.02 71.02
CA SER A 13 -49.78 -49.14 70.75
C SER A 13 -49.94 -48.47 69.43
N ALA A 14 -49.58 -47.20 69.35
CA ALA A 14 -49.40 -46.42 68.13
C ALA A 14 -47.96 -45.94 68.03
N PHE A 15 -47.39 -46.06 66.82
CA PHE A 15 -46.07 -45.51 66.56
C PHE A 15 -46.24 -44.00 66.21
N VAL A 16 -45.46 -43.20 66.86
CA VAL A 16 -45.33 -41.76 66.52
C VAL A 16 -43.96 -41.53 65.93
N THR A 17 -43.94 -41.13 64.68
CA THR A 17 -42.71 -40.68 63.98
C THR A 17 -42.59 -39.18 64.11
N VAL A 18 -41.51 -38.73 64.71
CA VAL A 18 -41.17 -37.31 64.76
C VAL A 18 -40.04 -37.06 63.78
N ASN A 19 -40.30 -36.24 62.73
CA ASN A 19 -39.31 -35.80 61.79
C ASN A 19 -38.77 -34.46 62.25
N PHE A 20 -37.46 -34.36 62.44
CA PHE A 20 -36.76 -33.13 62.68
C PHE A 20 -36.12 -32.70 61.37
N LYS A 21 -36.39 -31.44 60.86
CA LYS A 21 -35.80 -30.82 59.70
C LYS A 21 -35.15 -29.53 60.15
N ILE A 22 -33.87 -29.39 59.87
CA ILE A 22 -33.17 -28.12 59.97
C ILE A 22 -33.35 -27.45 58.63
N THR A 23 -33.86 -26.24 58.62
CA THR A 23 -33.86 -25.34 57.45
C THR A 23 -32.86 -24.24 57.74
N ASP A 24 -31.79 -24.21 56.98
CA ASP A 24 -30.81 -23.14 57.03
C ASP A 24 -31.14 -22.17 55.88
N ASP A 25 -31.75 -21.07 56.19
CA ASP A 25 -32.10 -19.99 55.25
C ASP A 25 -31.07 -18.83 55.31
N THR A 26 -29.88 -19.07 55.89
CA THR A 26 -28.80 -18.08 55.91
C THR A 26 -28.19 -17.94 54.52
N VAL A 27 -28.07 -16.71 54.04
CA VAL A 27 -27.47 -16.37 52.74
C VAL A 27 -26.02 -15.94 52.96
N VAL A 28 -25.10 -16.54 52.20
CA VAL A 28 -23.69 -16.13 52.18
C VAL A 28 -23.47 -15.14 51.02
N PRO A 29 -23.34 -13.84 51.29
CA PRO A 29 -23.19 -12.84 50.26
C PRO A 29 -21.77 -12.81 49.67
N VAL A 30 -21.66 -12.26 48.45
CA VAL A 30 -20.35 -11.95 47.81
C VAL A 30 -19.68 -10.78 48.54
N SER A 31 -18.44 -10.98 48.97
CA SER A 31 -17.62 -9.96 49.60
C SER A 31 -16.66 -9.25 48.63
N ASP A 32 -16.16 -9.97 47.60
CA ASP A 32 -15.21 -9.43 46.60
C ASP A 32 -15.29 -10.21 45.29
N VAL A 33 -14.83 -9.56 44.21
CA VAL A 33 -14.58 -10.15 42.88
C VAL A 33 -13.26 -9.66 42.32
N LYS A 34 -12.45 -10.55 41.74
CA LYS A 34 -11.17 -10.24 41.10
C LYS A 34 -11.09 -10.84 39.73
N LEU A 35 -10.45 -10.11 38.79
CA LEU A 35 -10.06 -10.63 37.50
C LEU A 35 -8.67 -11.24 37.56
N ASP A 36 -8.43 -12.26 36.72
CA ASP A 36 -7.14 -12.92 36.55
C ASP A 36 -6.12 -12.05 35.86
N GLN A 37 -6.57 -11.05 35.08
CA GLN A 37 -5.74 -10.08 34.36
C GLN A 37 -6.20 -8.66 34.66
N SER A 38 -5.22 -7.75 34.85
CA SER A 38 -5.47 -6.33 35.06
C SER A 38 -5.39 -5.51 33.77
N GLU A 39 -4.82 -6.10 32.70
CA GLU A 39 -4.60 -5.44 31.40
C GLU A 39 -4.71 -6.42 30.24
N LEU A 40 -5.32 -5.99 29.16
CA LEU A 40 -5.35 -6.65 27.84
C LEU A 40 -4.84 -5.70 26.77
N ALA A 41 -4.24 -6.26 25.72
CA ALA A 41 -3.87 -5.51 24.52
C ALA A 41 -4.42 -6.17 23.28
N PHE A 42 -4.92 -5.36 22.34
CA PHE A 42 -5.36 -5.77 21.01
C PHE A 42 -4.70 -4.89 19.96
N GLU A 43 -4.19 -5.53 18.91
CA GLU A 43 -3.71 -4.85 17.71
C GLU A 43 -4.69 -5.11 16.56
N ILE A 44 -4.96 -4.07 15.79
CA ILE A 44 -5.75 -4.09 14.57
C ILE A 44 -4.84 -3.59 13.44
N VAL A 45 -4.59 -4.44 12.46
CA VAL A 45 -3.75 -4.12 11.29
C VAL A 45 -4.63 -4.09 10.05
N ARG A 46 -4.63 -2.94 9.36
CA ARG A 46 -5.19 -2.78 8.03
C ARG A 46 -4.08 -3.01 7.02
N THR A 47 -4.15 -4.04 6.20
CA THR A 47 -3.19 -4.31 5.12
C THR A 47 -3.80 -3.90 3.78
N LEU A 48 -3.04 -3.11 3.01
CA LEU A 48 -3.37 -2.69 1.66
C LEU A 48 -2.40 -3.34 0.68
N GLU A 49 -2.92 -3.96 -0.39
CA GLU A 49 -2.14 -4.68 -1.41
C GLU A 49 -2.62 -4.32 -2.82
N GLY A 50 -1.76 -4.56 -3.82
CA GLY A 50 -2.07 -4.33 -5.23
C GLY A 50 -1.75 -2.92 -5.71
N ASP A 51 -2.56 -2.37 -6.61
CA ASP A 51 -2.37 -1.02 -7.14
C ASP A 51 -2.68 0.04 -6.07
N ARG A 52 -1.80 1.04 -5.93
CA ARG A 52 -1.93 2.11 -4.94
C ARG A 52 -3.18 2.95 -5.13
N LEU A 53 -3.68 3.09 -6.36
CA LEU A 53 -4.91 3.83 -6.66
C LEU A 53 -6.19 3.01 -6.45
N ASP A 54 -6.08 1.67 -6.49
CA ASP A 54 -7.21 0.74 -6.30
C ASP A 54 -6.76 -0.46 -5.44
N PRO A 55 -6.44 -0.24 -4.15
CA PRO A 55 -5.91 -1.28 -3.29
C PRO A 55 -6.98 -2.28 -2.84
N THR A 56 -6.56 -3.52 -2.70
CA THR A 56 -7.31 -4.53 -1.94
C THR A 56 -7.02 -4.34 -0.46
N GLU A 57 -8.07 -4.30 0.37
CA GLU A 57 -7.99 -4.06 1.80
C GLU A 57 -8.32 -5.32 2.61
N ARG A 58 -7.52 -5.59 3.64
CA ARG A 58 -7.75 -6.67 4.61
C ARG A 58 -7.47 -6.20 6.03
N TYR A 59 -8.23 -6.72 6.98
CA TYR A 59 -8.01 -6.50 8.40
C TYR A 59 -7.55 -7.78 9.10
N SER A 60 -6.59 -7.62 9.99
CA SER A 60 -6.17 -8.63 10.95
C SER A 60 -6.33 -8.06 12.36
N VAL A 61 -7.03 -8.78 13.22
CA VAL A 61 -7.30 -8.36 14.60
C VAL A 61 -6.72 -9.41 15.53
N THR A 62 -6.08 -8.98 16.62
CA THR A 62 -5.65 -9.88 17.69
C THR A 62 -6.83 -10.77 18.10
N PRO A 63 -6.66 -12.10 18.19
CA PRO A 63 -7.72 -13.01 18.61
C PRO A 63 -8.36 -12.60 19.92
N SER A 64 -9.64 -12.92 20.08
CA SER A 64 -10.38 -12.66 21.33
C SER A 64 -9.69 -13.30 22.53
N LYS A 65 -9.78 -12.64 23.68
CA LYS A 65 -9.16 -13.07 24.95
C LYS A 65 -10.24 -13.27 26.00
N ARG A 66 -10.09 -14.29 26.82
CA ARG A 66 -11.01 -14.55 27.92
C ARG A 66 -10.44 -13.99 29.21
N LEU A 67 -11.28 -13.32 29.97
CA LEU A 67 -11.07 -12.96 31.39
C LEU A 67 -11.80 -13.95 32.28
N TYR A 68 -11.16 -14.28 33.40
CA TYR A 68 -11.74 -15.11 34.41
C TYR A 68 -11.92 -14.32 35.71
N GLU A 69 -13.12 -14.41 36.27
CA GLU A 69 -13.43 -13.83 37.56
C GLU A 69 -13.23 -14.84 38.68
N THR A 70 -12.77 -14.35 39.82
CA THR A 70 -12.72 -15.10 41.09
C THR A 70 -13.60 -14.40 42.12
N ILE A 71 -14.62 -15.09 42.63
CA ILE A 71 -15.57 -14.56 43.58
C ILE A 71 -15.22 -15.04 44.99
N THR A 72 -15.27 -14.14 45.96
CA THR A 72 -15.01 -14.41 47.36
C THR A 72 -16.25 -14.09 48.20
N PRO A 73 -16.63 -14.98 49.15
CA PRO A 73 -16.07 -16.30 49.39
C PRO A 73 -16.49 -17.31 48.32
N GLU A 74 -15.70 -18.41 48.16
CA GLU A 74 -15.96 -19.45 47.15
C GLU A 74 -17.33 -20.13 47.32
N TYR A 75 -17.85 -20.13 48.52
CA TYR A 75 -19.17 -20.70 48.89
C TYR A 75 -20.30 -19.66 48.92
N ALA A 76 -20.12 -18.49 48.29
CA ALA A 76 -21.22 -17.52 48.10
C ALA A 76 -22.38 -18.16 47.31
N ASP A 77 -23.64 -17.86 47.74
CA ASP A 77 -24.83 -18.47 47.16
C ASP A 77 -25.17 -17.98 45.77
N ASN A 78 -24.93 -16.69 45.47
CA ASN A 78 -25.14 -16.12 44.14
C ASN A 78 -23.83 -15.61 43.59
N LYS A 79 -23.23 -16.37 42.64
CA LYS A 79 -21.98 -16.02 41.94
C LYS A 79 -22.22 -15.45 40.55
N ASN A 80 -23.44 -15.09 40.19
CA ASN A 80 -23.73 -14.51 38.89
C ASN A 80 -23.05 -13.16 38.75
N VAL A 81 -22.50 -12.94 37.54
CA VAL A 81 -21.83 -11.68 37.16
C VAL A 81 -22.41 -11.11 35.89
N LYS A 82 -22.24 -9.81 35.75
CA LYS A 82 -22.50 -9.06 34.51
C LYS A 82 -21.22 -8.44 34.01
N TRP A 83 -20.96 -8.63 32.74
CA TRP A 83 -19.83 -8.05 32.04
C TRP A 83 -20.25 -6.78 31.29
N SER A 84 -19.38 -5.79 31.26
CA SER A 84 -19.56 -4.58 30.49
C SER A 84 -18.24 -4.03 29.98
N VAL A 85 -18.27 -3.20 28.93
CA VAL A 85 -17.12 -2.46 28.39
C VAL A 85 -17.41 -0.98 28.49
N GLY A 86 -16.34 -0.17 28.59
CA GLY A 86 -16.48 1.29 28.68
C GLY A 86 -17.03 1.91 27.40
N ASP A 87 -16.54 1.47 26.26
CA ASP A 87 -17.00 1.91 24.94
C ASP A 87 -17.31 0.69 24.05
N VAL A 88 -18.59 0.50 23.78
CA VAL A 88 -19.11 -0.61 22.95
C VAL A 88 -18.82 -0.45 21.46
N ASP A 89 -18.37 0.72 21.01
CA ASP A 89 -17.91 0.92 19.65
C ASP A 89 -16.52 0.28 19.42
N MET A 90 -15.67 0.26 20.47
CA MET A 90 -14.31 -0.25 20.38
C MET A 90 -14.21 -1.74 20.69
N LEU A 91 -14.99 -2.21 21.67
CA LEU A 91 -14.89 -3.56 22.23
C LEU A 91 -16.23 -4.26 22.23
N ARG A 92 -16.15 -5.57 22.25
CA ARG A 92 -17.27 -6.48 22.52
C ARG A 92 -16.86 -7.43 23.65
N ILE A 93 -17.80 -7.72 24.54
CA ILE A 93 -17.66 -8.76 25.56
C ILE A 93 -18.94 -9.60 25.58
N ASP A 94 -18.81 -10.88 25.82
CA ASP A 94 -19.94 -11.79 26.00
C ASP A 94 -20.17 -12.17 27.49
N SER A 95 -21.17 -12.99 27.73
CA SER A 95 -21.51 -13.47 29.07
C SER A 95 -20.46 -14.41 29.70
N GLU A 96 -19.53 -14.92 28.89
CA GLU A 96 -18.44 -15.81 29.35
C GLU A 96 -17.11 -15.06 29.60
N GLY A 97 -17.11 -13.72 29.50
CA GLY A 97 -15.93 -12.90 29.68
C GLY A 97 -14.98 -12.89 28.48
N ILE A 98 -15.45 -13.28 27.28
CA ILE A 98 -14.64 -13.25 26.06
C ILE A 98 -14.68 -11.83 25.47
N VAL A 99 -13.51 -11.19 25.46
CA VAL A 99 -13.28 -9.83 24.97
C VAL A 99 -12.76 -9.88 23.54
N SER A 100 -13.30 -9.07 22.65
CA SER A 100 -12.80 -8.89 21.27
C SER A 100 -12.80 -7.41 20.86
N ALA A 101 -11.79 -7.02 20.08
CA ALA A 101 -11.72 -5.69 19.49
C ALA A 101 -12.53 -5.62 18.19
N LYS A 102 -13.04 -4.42 17.85
CA LYS A 102 -13.79 -4.15 16.64
C LYS A 102 -12.92 -3.43 15.62
N GLU A 103 -12.77 -4.02 14.44
CA GLU A 103 -11.99 -3.45 13.32
C GLU A 103 -12.65 -2.22 12.69
N ASN A 104 -13.97 -2.12 12.78
CA ASN A 104 -14.78 -1.03 12.23
C ASN A 104 -15.14 0.06 13.25
N ALA A 105 -14.39 0.16 14.35
CA ALA A 105 -14.61 1.18 15.37
C ALA A 105 -14.46 2.59 14.78
N LYS A 106 -15.34 3.49 15.21
CA LYS A 106 -15.40 4.87 14.67
C LYS A 106 -14.05 5.59 14.72
N TRP A 107 -13.27 5.41 15.79
CA TRP A 107 -11.97 6.06 15.94
C TRP A 107 -10.96 5.61 14.86
N ILE A 108 -11.03 4.36 14.40
CA ILE A 108 -10.21 3.82 13.29
C ILE A 108 -10.64 4.46 11.97
N LEU A 109 -11.95 4.47 11.71
CA LEU A 109 -12.51 5.09 10.50
C LEU A 109 -12.20 6.59 10.43
N ASP A 110 -12.19 7.28 11.55
CA ASP A 110 -11.83 8.71 11.63
C ASP A 110 -10.34 8.93 11.31
N LEU A 111 -9.42 8.03 11.76
CA LEU A 111 -8.00 8.08 11.41
C LEU A 111 -7.78 7.88 9.91
N ILE A 112 -8.42 6.87 9.34
CA ILE A 112 -8.35 6.56 7.89
C ILE A 112 -8.87 7.76 7.08
N ARG A 113 -10.04 8.30 7.42
CA ARG A 113 -10.62 9.45 6.73
C ARG A 113 -9.74 10.70 6.82
N ALA A 114 -9.14 10.95 7.98
CA ALA A 114 -8.24 12.09 8.17
C ALA A 114 -6.97 11.96 7.32
N GLU A 115 -6.47 10.75 7.11
CA GLU A 115 -5.36 10.48 6.21
C GLU A 115 -5.77 10.65 4.74
N GLU A 116 -6.89 10.12 4.32
CA GLU A 116 -7.42 10.26 2.96
C GLU A 116 -7.58 11.73 2.57
N GLU A 117 -8.12 12.56 3.46
CA GLU A 117 -8.26 13.99 3.20
C GLU A 117 -6.90 14.71 3.11
N ARG A 118 -5.90 14.34 3.94
CA ARG A 118 -4.53 14.90 3.85
C ARG A 118 -3.84 14.53 2.54
N ASN A 119 -4.06 13.31 2.05
CA ASN A 119 -3.37 12.78 0.88
C ASN A 119 -4.17 12.97 -0.42
N LYS A 120 -5.27 13.71 -0.39
CA LYS A 120 -6.18 13.91 -1.52
C LYS A 120 -5.49 14.46 -2.78
N GLU A 121 -4.54 15.38 -2.59
CA GLU A 121 -3.75 15.98 -3.67
C GLU A 121 -2.53 15.14 -4.07
N HIS A 122 -2.22 14.11 -3.28
CA HIS A 122 -1.08 13.21 -3.45
C HIS A 122 -1.53 11.73 -3.40
N PRO A 123 -2.31 11.29 -4.39
CA PRO A 123 -2.96 9.97 -4.34
C PRO A 123 -1.99 8.78 -4.33
N TYR A 124 -0.76 9.03 -4.77
CA TYR A 124 0.30 8.00 -4.80
C TYR A 124 1.11 7.91 -3.51
N THR A 125 0.81 8.72 -2.48
CA THR A 125 1.44 8.62 -1.16
C THR A 125 0.98 7.35 -0.44
N LYS A 126 1.91 6.61 0.18
CA LYS A 126 1.60 5.45 1.02
C LYS A 126 0.71 5.83 2.19
N LYS A 127 -0.18 4.92 2.56
CA LYS A 127 -1.08 5.09 3.70
C LYS A 127 -0.40 4.63 4.98
N GLU A 128 -0.47 5.45 6.03
CA GLU A 128 0.24 5.26 7.29
C GLU A 128 -0.66 5.53 8.52
N ALA A 129 -1.99 5.55 8.32
CA ALA A 129 -2.93 5.81 9.41
C ALA A 129 -2.67 4.86 10.58
N SER A 130 -2.43 5.44 11.74
CA SER A 130 -2.13 4.69 12.96
C SER A 130 -2.60 5.45 14.20
N GLY A 131 -2.81 4.72 15.30
CA GLY A 131 -3.19 5.32 16.56
C GLY A 131 -3.42 4.30 17.66
N THR A 132 -3.61 4.80 18.87
CA THR A 132 -3.88 4.00 20.06
C THR A 132 -5.09 4.56 20.80
N ARG A 133 -5.83 3.69 21.47
CA ARG A 133 -6.92 4.05 22.38
C ARG A 133 -6.90 3.13 23.59
N SER A 134 -7.41 3.63 24.71
CA SER A 134 -7.63 2.83 25.91
C SER A 134 -9.12 2.70 26.16
N ASN A 135 -9.51 1.55 26.66
CA ASN A 135 -10.85 1.20 27.08
C ASN A 135 -10.73 0.32 28.34
N TYR A 136 -11.83 -0.18 28.84
CA TYR A 136 -11.83 -1.08 30.00
C TYR A 136 -12.98 -2.09 29.93
N VAL A 137 -12.79 -3.19 30.62
CA VAL A 137 -13.81 -4.21 30.88
C VAL A 137 -14.12 -4.19 32.37
N THR A 138 -15.38 -4.27 32.73
CA THR A 138 -15.82 -4.37 34.11
C THR A 138 -16.65 -5.62 34.29
N VAL A 139 -16.33 -6.40 35.31
CA VAL A 139 -17.18 -7.44 35.86
C VAL A 139 -17.89 -6.90 37.09
N THR A 140 -19.19 -7.17 37.23
CA THR A 140 -20.01 -6.74 38.37
C THR A 140 -20.80 -7.93 38.86
N THR A 141 -20.71 -8.24 40.16
CA THR A 141 -21.51 -9.33 40.78
C THR A 141 -22.96 -8.90 40.91
N GLU A 142 -23.91 -9.80 40.68
CA GLU A 142 -25.33 -9.52 40.91
C GLU A 142 -25.63 -9.39 42.40
N ASP A 143 -24.98 -10.20 43.24
CA ASP A 143 -25.01 -10.07 44.69
C ASP A 143 -23.97 -9.07 45.16
N GLY A 144 -24.39 -8.07 45.90
CA GLY A 144 -23.52 -7.04 46.51
C GLY A 144 -22.89 -6.04 45.56
N GLY A 145 -23.06 -6.15 44.21
CA GLY A 145 -22.59 -5.17 43.24
C GLY A 145 -21.09 -4.94 43.27
N LYS A 146 -20.28 -5.93 43.65
CA LYS A 146 -18.81 -5.85 43.67
C LYS A 146 -18.27 -5.79 42.27
N GLN A 147 -17.21 -5.00 42.07
CA GLN A 147 -16.64 -4.76 40.75
C GLN A 147 -15.14 -5.01 40.69
N SER A 148 -14.69 -5.53 39.53
CA SER A 148 -13.29 -5.56 39.17
C SER A 148 -13.14 -5.06 37.72
N VAL A 149 -12.03 -4.38 37.42
CA VAL A 149 -11.80 -3.73 36.16
C VAL A 149 -10.49 -4.23 35.54
N CYS A 150 -10.52 -4.49 34.24
CA CYS A 150 -9.36 -4.78 33.41
C CYS A 150 -9.19 -3.64 32.39
N ALA A 151 -8.02 -3.01 32.35
CA ALA A 151 -7.69 -2.05 31.31
C ALA A 151 -7.51 -2.75 29.97
N VAL A 152 -7.89 -2.08 28.87
CA VAL A 152 -7.72 -2.61 27.53
C VAL A 152 -7.06 -1.56 26.65
N ASN A 153 -5.87 -1.87 26.13
CA ASN A 153 -5.15 -1.05 25.18
C ASN A 153 -5.38 -1.55 23.75
N LEU A 154 -5.82 -0.66 22.89
CA LEU A 154 -6.03 -0.92 21.46
C LEU A 154 -5.03 -0.13 20.66
N SER A 155 -4.39 -0.77 19.69
CA SER A 155 -3.56 -0.15 18.67
C SER A 155 -4.11 -0.43 17.28
N PHE A 156 -4.02 0.54 16.41
CA PHE A 156 -4.35 0.44 14.99
C PHE A 156 -3.16 0.92 14.17
N ARG A 157 -2.87 0.22 13.08
CA ARG A 157 -1.92 0.68 12.06
C ARG A 157 -2.31 0.21 10.67
N THR A 158 -1.93 0.97 9.67
CA THR A 158 -1.97 0.57 8.26
C THR A 158 -0.61 -0.01 7.87
N ASP A 159 -0.62 -1.14 7.17
CA ASP A 159 0.51 -1.76 6.48
C ASP A 159 0.26 -1.66 4.97
N ASP A 160 0.85 -0.61 4.36
CA ASP A 160 0.67 -0.33 2.94
C ASP A 160 1.74 -1.01 2.10
N GLN A 161 1.37 -2.13 1.47
CA GLN A 161 2.17 -2.95 0.55
C GLN A 161 1.82 -2.67 -0.92
N THR A 162 1.07 -1.61 -1.21
CA THR A 162 0.66 -1.26 -2.56
C THR A 162 1.83 -0.80 -3.42
N ILE A 163 1.67 -0.96 -4.74
CA ILE A 163 2.62 -0.54 -5.76
C ILE A 163 2.06 0.66 -6.51
N ALA A 164 2.86 1.72 -6.64
CA ALA A 164 2.56 2.83 -7.53
C ALA A 164 3.10 2.52 -8.93
N HIS A 165 2.22 2.36 -9.88
CA HIS A 165 2.56 2.13 -11.28
C HIS A 165 2.81 3.43 -12.05
N VAL A 166 3.55 3.33 -13.16
CA VAL A 166 3.78 4.46 -14.05
C VAL A 166 2.48 4.88 -14.75
N ALA A 167 2.11 6.15 -14.58
CA ALA A 167 0.93 6.75 -15.20
C ALA A 167 1.27 7.41 -16.56
N SER A 168 2.46 8.04 -16.66
CA SER A 168 2.91 8.72 -17.88
C SER A 168 4.43 8.84 -17.97
N VAL A 169 4.91 9.09 -19.17
CA VAL A 169 6.30 9.51 -19.44
C VAL A 169 6.30 10.71 -20.37
N ALA A 170 7.21 11.64 -20.16
CA ALA A 170 7.43 12.80 -21.01
C ALA A 170 8.93 12.97 -21.30
N LEU A 171 9.26 13.68 -22.37
CA LEU A 171 10.63 14.03 -22.72
C LEU A 171 10.90 15.52 -22.46
N ASP A 172 12.14 15.87 -22.11
CA ASP A 172 12.60 17.26 -21.92
C ASP A 172 12.58 18.07 -23.24
N LYS A 173 12.62 17.39 -24.39
CA LYS A 173 12.60 18.01 -25.72
C LYS A 173 11.64 17.29 -26.65
N SER A 174 10.88 18.05 -27.42
CA SER A 174 9.98 17.53 -28.46
C SER A 174 10.64 17.39 -29.82
N GLU A 175 11.76 18.09 -30.04
CA GLU A 175 12.51 18.05 -31.30
C GLU A 175 14.01 18.17 -31.04
N LEU A 176 14.81 17.39 -31.78
CA LEU A 176 16.26 17.52 -31.90
C LEU A 176 16.62 17.88 -33.34
N LYS A 177 17.62 18.74 -33.50
CA LYS A 177 18.15 19.15 -34.81
C LYS A 177 19.63 18.84 -34.87
N PHE A 178 20.02 18.13 -35.93
CA PHE A 178 21.39 17.83 -36.27
C PHE A 178 21.73 18.34 -37.63
N SER A 179 22.98 18.73 -37.83
CA SER A 179 23.55 19.09 -39.13
C SER A 179 24.79 18.28 -39.40
N ILE A 180 24.95 17.88 -40.66
CA ILE A 180 26.14 17.27 -41.19
C ILE A 180 26.56 18.15 -42.38
N GLU A 181 27.72 18.81 -42.30
CA GLU A 181 28.26 19.63 -43.33
C GLU A 181 29.51 18.99 -43.91
N LYS A 182 29.46 18.62 -45.17
CA LYS A 182 30.62 18.21 -45.95
C LYS A 182 31.32 19.45 -46.47
N VAL A 183 32.55 19.68 -46.01
CA VAL A 183 33.34 20.85 -46.43
C VAL A 183 34.41 20.36 -47.39
N MET A 184 34.38 20.95 -48.57
CA MET A 184 35.37 20.73 -49.64
C MET A 184 36.29 21.96 -49.75
N THR A 185 37.59 21.76 -49.73
CA THR A 185 38.58 22.83 -49.76
C THR A 185 39.73 22.51 -50.73
N GLY A 186 40.46 23.52 -51.22
CA GLY A 186 41.63 23.33 -52.07
C GLY A 186 41.28 23.40 -53.57
N SER A 187 41.94 22.58 -54.35
CA SER A 187 41.69 22.54 -55.79
C SER A 187 40.48 21.73 -56.16
N ARG A 188 39.58 22.24 -56.98
CA ARG A 188 38.39 21.48 -57.45
C ARG A 188 38.75 20.20 -58.20
N ALA A 189 39.91 20.11 -58.79
CA ALA A 189 40.35 18.85 -59.41
C ALA A 189 40.80 17.80 -58.42
N ASN A 190 41.13 18.18 -57.20
CA ASN A 190 41.53 17.27 -56.11
C ASN A 190 41.23 17.92 -54.76
N PRO A 191 39.97 17.97 -54.33
CA PRO A 191 39.56 18.65 -53.11
C PRO A 191 39.97 17.81 -51.88
N SER A 192 40.30 18.52 -50.79
CA SER A 192 40.27 17.96 -49.43
C SER A 192 38.86 17.97 -48.88
N VAL A 193 38.42 16.86 -48.36
CA VAL A 193 37.08 16.67 -47.80
C VAL A 193 37.12 16.46 -46.28
N SER A 194 36.32 17.21 -45.56
CA SER A 194 36.10 17.05 -44.14
C SER A 194 34.62 17.13 -43.81
N TYR A 195 34.21 16.54 -42.65
CA TYR A 195 32.84 16.60 -42.18
C TYR A 195 32.79 17.34 -40.85
N GLN A 196 31.84 18.29 -40.76
CA GLN A 196 31.44 18.91 -39.50
C GLN A 196 30.09 18.33 -39.11
N VAL A 197 30.03 17.73 -37.95
CA VAL A 197 28.83 17.03 -37.46
C VAL A 197 28.41 17.63 -36.14
N THR A 198 27.12 17.89 -35.98
CA THR A 198 26.57 18.32 -34.67
C THR A 198 26.84 17.24 -33.62
N ASP A 199 27.31 17.67 -32.45
CA ASP A 199 27.57 16.80 -31.32
C ASP A 199 26.32 16.03 -30.90
N ALA A 200 26.54 14.88 -30.22
CA ALA A 200 25.45 14.10 -29.63
C ALA A 200 24.64 14.93 -28.65
N GLN A 201 23.33 14.71 -28.64
CA GLN A 201 22.40 15.46 -27.80
C GLN A 201 21.68 14.53 -26.82
N GLN A 202 21.57 14.95 -25.56
CA GLN A 202 20.91 14.21 -24.51
C GLN A 202 19.40 14.47 -24.52
N LEU A 203 18.60 13.38 -24.45
CA LEU A 203 17.19 13.39 -24.07
C LEU A 203 17.06 12.87 -22.65
N THR A 204 16.15 13.48 -21.89
CA THR A 204 15.79 13.06 -20.53
C THR A 204 14.33 12.68 -20.47
N ALA A 205 14.05 11.49 -19.93
CA ALA A 205 12.68 11.03 -19.69
C ALA A 205 12.24 11.41 -18.28
N PHE A 206 11.04 11.96 -18.15
CA PHE A 206 10.35 12.24 -16.90
C PHE A 206 9.21 11.25 -16.72
N VAL A 207 9.37 10.35 -15.77
CA VAL A 207 8.39 9.30 -15.47
C VAL A 207 7.53 9.74 -14.28
N MET A 208 6.21 9.69 -14.43
CA MET A 208 5.27 10.09 -13.41
C MET A 208 4.32 8.93 -13.04
N PRO A 209 3.84 8.83 -11.79
CA PRO A 209 4.16 9.73 -10.67
C PRO A 209 5.60 9.55 -10.16
N GLU A 210 6.05 10.50 -9.33
CA GLU A 210 7.40 10.43 -8.74
C GLU A 210 7.54 9.21 -7.81
N GLU A 211 6.44 8.77 -7.21
CA GLU A 211 6.34 7.61 -6.33
C GLU A 211 6.31 6.26 -7.07
N ALA A 212 6.31 6.25 -8.42
CA ALA A 212 6.34 5.00 -9.18
C ALA A 212 7.58 4.17 -8.80
N GLU A 213 7.37 2.89 -8.49
CA GLU A 213 8.41 2.02 -7.94
C GLU A 213 9.37 1.51 -9.01
N ASN A 214 8.89 1.34 -10.24
CA ASN A 214 9.73 1.00 -11.39
C ASN A 214 9.66 2.10 -12.46
N LYS A 215 10.70 2.93 -12.53
CA LYS A 215 10.84 4.03 -13.51
C LYS A 215 11.78 3.69 -14.65
N GLU A 216 12.12 2.42 -14.81
CA GLU A 216 13.01 1.99 -15.89
C GLU A 216 12.36 2.25 -17.25
N VAL A 217 13.20 2.77 -18.18
CA VAL A 217 12.81 3.07 -19.55
C VAL A 217 13.74 2.40 -20.55
N SER A 218 13.19 2.10 -21.71
CA SER A 218 13.94 1.69 -22.89
C SER A 218 13.86 2.78 -23.96
N TRP A 219 14.96 2.95 -24.71
CA TRP A 219 15.06 3.91 -25.81
C TRP A 219 15.14 3.18 -27.15
N ASN A 220 14.48 3.72 -28.14
CA ASN A 220 14.48 3.18 -29.50
C ASN A 220 14.58 4.28 -30.54
N SER A 221 15.41 4.09 -31.57
CA SER A 221 15.39 4.91 -32.77
C SER A 221 14.44 4.30 -33.78
N VAL A 222 13.51 5.08 -34.31
CA VAL A 222 12.60 4.63 -35.37
C VAL A 222 13.37 4.35 -36.66
N ASN A 223 14.50 5.05 -36.90
CA ASN A 223 15.38 4.80 -38.03
C ASN A 223 16.85 4.79 -37.59
N GLU A 224 17.32 3.61 -37.17
CA GLU A 224 18.70 3.40 -36.75
C GLU A 224 19.74 3.65 -37.85
N ALA A 225 19.33 3.69 -39.12
CA ALA A 225 20.23 4.05 -40.24
C ALA A 225 20.49 5.56 -40.34
N VAL A 226 19.77 6.39 -39.57
CA VAL A 226 19.90 7.85 -39.55
C VAL A 226 20.46 8.36 -38.24
N VAL A 227 19.89 7.90 -37.15
CA VAL A 227 20.30 8.27 -35.80
C VAL A 227 20.31 7.04 -34.89
N SER A 228 21.21 7.00 -33.94
CA SER A 228 21.21 6.01 -32.86
C SER A 228 20.88 6.69 -31.53
N VAL A 229 20.37 5.91 -30.57
CA VAL A 229 20.17 6.33 -29.20
C VAL A 229 20.77 5.31 -28.25
N SER A 230 21.46 5.76 -27.22
CA SER A 230 22.00 4.90 -26.17
C SER A 230 20.95 4.60 -25.10
N GLY A 231 21.23 3.59 -24.25
CA GLY A 231 20.35 3.22 -23.13
C GLY A 231 20.10 4.33 -22.10
N ASN A 232 20.87 5.41 -22.11
CA ASN A 232 20.71 6.59 -21.26
C ASN A 232 20.13 7.82 -22.00
N GLY A 233 19.65 7.64 -23.24
CA GLY A 233 18.99 8.69 -24.01
C GLY A 233 19.93 9.63 -24.78
N LEU A 234 21.23 9.29 -24.93
CA LEU A 234 22.15 10.07 -25.76
C LEU A 234 21.91 9.75 -27.23
N VAL A 235 21.50 10.74 -28.02
CA VAL A 235 21.20 10.63 -29.44
C VAL A 235 22.38 11.10 -30.28
N THR A 236 22.81 10.24 -31.23
CA THR A 236 23.95 10.50 -32.12
C THR A 236 23.52 10.32 -33.58
N VAL A 237 23.89 11.26 -34.43
CA VAL A 237 23.64 11.19 -35.87
C VAL A 237 24.70 10.33 -36.56
N LEU A 238 24.32 9.66 -37.67
CA LEU A 238 25.21 8.80 -38.45
C LEU A 238 25.64 9.54 -39.75
N PRO A 239 26.88 10.07 -39.83
CA PRO A 239 27.36 10.80 -41.01
C PRO A 239 27.44 9.94 -42.28
N GLU A 240 27.60 8.63 -42.09
CA GLU A 240 27.68 7.67 -43.19
C GLU A 240 26.34 7.02 -43.56
N ALA A 241 25.24 7.63 -43.19
CA ALA A 241 23.90 7.15 -43.54
C ALA A 241 23.71 6.98 -45.04
N ALA A 242 22.98 5.95 -45.46
CA ALA A 242 22.80 5.62 -46.89
C ALA A 242 22.17 6.74 -47.69
N TRP A 243 21.26 7.54 -47.10
CA TRP A 243 20.62 8.68 -47.76
C TRP A 243 21.62 9.81 -48.04
N ILE A 244 22.61 10.05 -47.18
CA ILE A 244 23.70 11.04 -47.38
C ILE A 244 24.58 10.54 -48.52
N LYS A 245 25.02 9.27 -48.49
CA LYS A 245 25.83 8.65 -49.55
C LYS A 245 25.14 8.70 -50.91
N ALA A 246 23.79 8.61 -50.95
CA ALA A 246 23.02 8.77 -52.16
C ALA A 246 23.10 10.22 -52.74
N LEU A 247 23.01 11.22 -51.87
CA LEU A 247 23.17 12.64 -52.25
C LEU A 247 24.60 12.93 -52.74
N GLU A 248 25.61 12.46 -52.02
CA GLU A 248 27.01 12.60 -52.36
C GLU A 248 27.38 11.94 -53.70
N LYS A 249 26.74 10.80 -54.01
CA LYS A 249 26.93 10.11 -55.27
C LYS A 249 26.48 10.96 -56.48
N VAL A 250 25.35 11.68 -56.33
CA VAL A 250 24.87 12.58 -57.37
C VAL A 250 25.91 13.70 -57.65
N ASP A 251 26.48 14.31 -56.60
CA ASP A 251 27.55 15.28 -56.71
C ASP A 251 28.82 14.67 -57.36
N ALA A 252 29.22 13.49 -56.91
CA ALA A 252 30.37 12.79 -57.49
C ALA A 252 30.19 12.47 -58.99
N ASP A 253 29.00 12.03 -59.40
CA ASP A 253 28.69 11.74 -60.78
C ASP A 253 28.71 13.04 -61.64
N ASN A 254 28.27 14.18 -61.12
CA ASN A 254 28.33 15.49 -61.76
C ASN A 254 29.79 15.99 -61.89
N LEU A 255 30.58 15.88 -60.84
CA LEU A 255 32.00 16.24 -60.81
C LEU A 255 32.82 15.39 -61.81
N ALA A 256 32.45 14.09 -61.98
CA ALA A 256 33.07 13.22 -62.97
C ALA A 256 32.80 13.66 -64.42
N ARG A 257 31.67 14.33 -64.68
CA ARG A 257 31.27 14.89 -66.00
C ARG A 257 31.86 16.28 -66.24
N ASP A 258 31.91 17.09 -65.19
CA ASP A 258 32.46 18.43 -65.24
C ASP A 258 33.39 18.66 -64.02
N LYS A 259 34.71 18.74 -64.26
CA LYS A 259 35.72 18.96 -63.21
C LYS A 259 35.62 20.31 -62.50
N TYR A 260 34.83 21.21 -63.04
CA TYR A 260 34.57 22.56 -62.46
C TYR A 260 33.19 22.63 -61.77
N TYR A 261 32.47 21.51 -61.75
CA TYR A 261 31.19 21.45 -61.06
C TYR A 261 31.35 21.85 -59.59
N VAL A 262 30.43 22.70 -59.11
CA VAL A 262 30.32 23.09 -57.71
C VAL A 262 29.40 22.11 -56.99
N SER A 263 29.89 21.42 -56.03
CA SER A 263 29.08 20.49 -55.25
C SER A 263 28.03 21.21 -54.41
N THR A 264 26.77 20.82 -54.54
CA THR A 264 25.61 21.48 -53.92
C THR A 264 24.65 20.48 -53.28
N ALA A 265 25.12 19.25 -53.08
CA ALA A 265 24.27 18.24 -52.46
C ALA A 265 23.76 18.70 -51.10
N ALA A 266 22.47 18.72 -50.94
CA ALA A 266 21.79 19.04 -49.67
C ALA A 266 20.50 18.24 -49.54
N GLY A 267 20.09 18.00 -48.30
CA GLY A 267 18.85 17.31 -48.02
C GLY A 267 18.56 17.27 -46.53
N THR A 268 17.36 16.86 -46.21
CA THR A 268 16.93 16.65 -44.83
C THR A 268 16.29 15.28 -44.69
N MET A 269 16.50 14.66 -43.54
CA MET A 269 15.84 13.42 -43.14
C MET A 269 15.15 13.63 -41.81
N GLU A 270 13.90 13.22 -41.70
CA GLU A 270 13.14 13.23 -40.47
C GLU A 270 12.97 11.81 -39.94
N THR A 271 13.09 11.64 -38.65
CA THR A 271 12.85 10.41 -37.88
C THR A 271 12.43 10.77 -36.47
N SER A 272 12.38 9.82 -35.57
CA SER A 272 12.10 10.07 -34.17
C SER A 272 12.84 9.10 -33.25
N ILE A 273 12.99 9.51 -32.01
CA ILE A 273 13.42 8.70 -30.89
C ILE A 273 12.21 8.46 -29.99
N GLN A 274 11.99 7.23 -29.63
CA GLN A 274 10.93 6.81 -28.72
C GLN A 274 11.52 6.33 -27.40
N VAL A 275 10.82 6.68 -26.31
CA VAL A 275 11.04 6.13 -24.98
C VAL A 275 9.81 5.32 -24.58
N LEU A 276 10.04 4.16 -23.96
CA LEU A 276 8.99 3.28 -23.45
C LEU A 276 9.32 2.90 -22.01
N THR A 277 8.36 3.06 -21.09
CA THR A 277 8.52 2.59 -19.70
C THR A 277 8.34 1.08 -19.62
N LEU A 278 9.13 0.41 -18.78
CA LEU A 278 8.98 -1.02 -18.53
C LEU A 278 7.71 -1.33 -17.76
N ASP A 279 7.38 -0.47 -16.77
CA ASP A 279 6.12 -0.51 -16.07
C ASP A 279 5.06 0.35 -16.78
N GLY A 280 3.85 -0.17 -16.92
CA GLY A 280 2.71 0.54 -17.49
C GLY A 280 2.78 0.78 -19.00
N GLN A 281 3.86 0.41 -19.72
CA GLN A 281 4.03 0.52 -21.17
C GLN A 281 3.67 1.91 -21.72
N LYS A 282 4.04 2.98 -20.99
CA LYS A 282 3.83 4.37 -21.42
C LYS A 282 4.94 4.80 -22.34
N SER A 283 4.61 5.58 -23.38
CA SER A 283 5.59 6.02 -24.37
C SER A 283 5.54 7.53 -24.59
N ALA A 284 6.69 8.09 -24.99
CA ALA A 284 6.83 9.44 -25.52
C ALA A 284 7.80 9.45 -26.69
N GLU A 285 7.69 10.46 -27.53
CA GLU A 285 8.43 10.55 -28.78
C GLU A 285 9.04 11.95 -28.94
N CYS A 286 10.29 11.99 -29.43
CA CYS A 286 10.99 13.19 -29.83
C CYS A 286 11.28 13.13 -31.32
N LYS A 287 10.84 14.17 -32.07
CA LYS A 287 11.16 14.32 -33.48
C LYS A 287 12.66 14.61 -33.66
N VAL A 288 13.29 14.01 -34.67
CA VAL A 288 14.67 14.28 -35.04
C VAL A 288 14.74 14.71 -36.49
N VAL A 289 15.36 15.85 -36.72
CA VAL A 289 15.61 16.39 -38.05
C VAL A 289 17.11 16.43 -38.27
N VAL A 290 17.58 15.75 -39.32
CA VAL A 290 18.98 15.73 -39.74
C VAL A 290 19.10 16.45 -41.07
N ALA A 291 19.84 17.56 -41.09
CA ALA A 291 20.15 18.30 -42.31
C ALA A 291 21.56 17.95 -42.81
N PHE A 292 21.68 17.68 -44.10
CA PHE A 292 22.96 17.50 -44.78
C PHE A 292 23.14 18.61 -45.80
N LYS A 293 24.36 19.14 -45.92
CA LYS A 293 24.74 20.06 -47.01
C LYS A 293 26.23 19.89 -47.37
N THR A 294 26.54 20.16 -48.62
CA THR A 294 27.93 20.32 -49.11
C THR A 294 28.27 21.79 -49.21
N THR A 295 29.45 22.18 -48.73
CA THR A 295 30.07 23.49 -48.90
C THR A 295 31.36 23.31 -49.67
N ASP A 296 31.43 23.86 -50.90
CA ASP A 296 32.55 23.75 -51.82
C ASP A 296 33.24 25.13 -52.00
#